data_85f0c6c2edfe1ffacb48ba199a55b89f
#
_entry.id   85f0c6c2edfe1ffacb48ba199a55b89f
#
_cell.length_a   1.000
_cell.length_b   1.000
_cell.length_c   1.000
_cell.angle_alpha   90.00
_cell.angle_beta   90.00
_cell.angle_gamma   90.00
#
_symmetry.space_group_name_H-M   'P 1'
#
loop_
_entity.id
_entity.type
_entity.pdbx_description
1 polymer ?
#
loop_
_entity_poly.entity_id
_entity_poly.type
_entity_poly.pdbx_seq_one_letter_code
_entity_poly.pdbx_strand_id
1 'polypeptide(L)'
;QEEFFKAAFAVMGHVAKAKGQVTKEEIQLASAMMDRMNLHGEQRRAAQDAFREGKDSDFPLEDVLVRVKISTAGRFDLLQFFLELQISAAFADGSIHPSERNVLHKIARGLDFSSEQLERRLQMQEAAFRFQSQGGFHGQHQGQSSGGSWQQASQADQLADAYKILDVSSDADSKTVKRAYRKLMNEHHPDKLMAKGLPPEMMNVAKEKSQEIQNAYDLIKKVKGFK
;
A
#
# COMPACT_ATOMS: atom_id res chain seq x y z
N GLN A 1 -3.44 -19.46 -3.76
CA GLN A 1 -2.25 -18.61 -3.52
C GLN A 1 -1.54 -18.24 -4.82
N GLU A 2 -1.29 -19.22 -5.68
CA GLU A 2 -0.63 -18.99 -6.97
C GLU A 2 -1.44 -18.05 -7.89
N GLU A 3 -2.74 -18.23 -7.96
CA GLU A 3 -3.62 -17.40 -8.77
C GLU A 3 -3.65 -15.96 -8.26
N PHE A 4 -3.70 -15.75 -6.95
CA PHE A 4 -3.62 -14.44 -6.31
C PHE A 4 -2.30 -13.74 -6.65
N PHE A 5 -1.19 -14.47 -6.54
CA PHE A 5 0.15 -13.98 -6.84
C PHE A 5 0.28 -13.52 -8.30
N LYS A 6 -0.11 -14.36 -9.25
CA LYS A 6 -0.07 -14.02 -10.68
C LYS A 6 -0.99 -12.86 -11.02
N ALA A 7 -2.22 -12.87 -10.49
CA ALA A 7 -3.18 -11.79 -10.70
C ALA A 7 -2.65 -10.44 -10.18
N ALA A 8 -1.98 -10.44 -9.03
CA ALA A 8 -1.40 -9.22 -8.47
C ALA A 8 -0.42 -8.56 -9.44
N PHE A 9 0.50 -9.32 -10.03
CA PHE A 9 1.48 -8.79 -10.98
C PHE A 9 0.87 -8.45 -12.33
N ALA A 10 -0.07 -9.25 -12.82
CA ALA A 10 -0.78 -8.94 -14.07
C ALA A 10 -1.55 -7.61 -13.96
N VAL A 11 -2.27 -7.40 -12.88
CA VAL A 11 -3.01 -6.15 -12.64
C VAL A 11 -2.05 -4.96 -12.47
N MET A 12 -0.89 -5.15 -11.80
CA MET A 12 0.16 -4.11 -11.76
C MET A 12 0.61 -3.69 -13.16
N GLY A 13 0.84 -4.65 -14.05
CA GLY A 13 1.20 -4.36 -15.43
C GLY A 13 0.12 -3.59 -16.17
N HIS A 14 -1.14 -3.93 -15.93
CA HIS A 14 -2.29 -3.24 -16.51
C HIS A 14 -2.39 -1.78 -16.02
N VAL A 15 -2.19 -1.54 -14.73
CA VAL A 15 -2.16 -0.19 -14.16
C VAL A 15 -1.00 0.62 -14.74
N ALA A 16 0.20 0.05 -14.81
CA ALA A 16 1.36 0.72 -15.37
C ALA A 16 1.15 1.12 -16.85
N LYS A 17 0.50 0.26 -17.63
CA LYS A 17 0.19 0.52 -19.03
C LYS A 17 -0.82 1.66 -19.24
N ALA A 18 -1.60 2.00 -18.24
CA ALA A 18 -2.63 3.04 -18.35
C ALA A 18 -2.08 4.43 -18.74
N LYS A 19 -0.83 4.71 -18.46
CA LYS A 19 -0.14 5.95 -18.88
C LYS A 19 0.21 5.97 -20.36
N GLY A 20 0.11 4.85 -21.09
CA GLY A 20 0.53 4.69 -22.47
C GLY A 20 1.73 3.77 -22.60
N GLN A 21 2.91 4.28 -22.87
CA GLN A 21 4.12 3.46 -22.94
C GLN A 21 4.64 3.16 -21.53
N VAL A 22 4.97 1.89 -21.27
CA VAL A 22 5.61 1.48 -20.02
C VAL A 22 7.07 1.94 -20.08
N THR A 23 7.45 2.78 -19.14
CA THR A 23 8.79 3.36 -19.04
C THR A 23 9.75 2.41 -18.34
N LYS A 24 11.06 2.71 -18.43
CA LYS A 24 12.09 1.97 -17.67
C LYS A 24 11.84 2.05 -16.17
N GLU A 25 11.35 3.19 -15.70
CA GLU A 25 11.03 3.43 -14.30
C GLU A 25 9.93 2.48 -13.82
N GLU A 26 8.89 2.26 -14.61
CA GLU A 26 7.80 1.34 -14.27
C GLU A 26 8.27 -0.12 -14.22
N ILE A 27 9.18 -0.50 -15.12
CA ILE A 27 9.82 -1.83 -15.08
C ILE A 27 10.66 -1.96 -13.81
N GLN A 28 11.40 -0.90 -13.44
CA GLN A 28 12.17 -0.86 -12.20
C GLN A 28 11.29 -0.97 -10.96
N LEU A 29 10.10 -0.36 -10.99
CA LEU A 29 9.12 -0.46 -9.91
C LEU A 29 8.62 -1.89 -9.72
N ALA A 30 8.26 -2.56 -10.80
CA ALA A 30 7.87 -3.96 -10.76
C ALA A 30 9.02 -4.83 -10.23
N SER A 31 10.24 -4.57 -10.69
CA SER A 31 11.44 -5.25 -10.22
C SER A 31 11.69 -5.00 -8.73
N ALA A 32 11.55 -3.76 -8.27
CA ALA A 32 11.67 -3.41 -6.86
C ALA A 32 10.63 -4.12 -5.99
N MET A 33 9.40 -4.25 -6.48
CA MET A 33 8.36 -5.00 -5.79
C MET A 33 8.72 -6.50 -5.68
N MET A 34 9.27 -7.07 -6.76
CA MET A 34 9.76 -8.45 -6.75
C MET A 34 10.92 -8.64 -5.76
N ASP A 35 11.81 -7.65 -5.65
CA ASP A 35 12.91 -7.65 -4.66
C ASP A 35 12.37 -7.57 -3.23
N ARG A 36 11.38 -6.72 -2.97
CA ARG A 36 10.70 -6.62 -1.66
C ARG A 36 10.04 -7.94 -1.25
N MET A 37 9.54 -8.69 -2.21
CA MET A 37 8.96 -10.02 -1.99
C MET A 37 10.01 -11.13 -1.99
N ASN A 38 11.28 -10.81 -2.18
CA ASN A 38 12.38 -11.77 -2.25
C ASN A 38 12.17 -12.85 -3.31
N LEU A 39 11.65 -12.45 -4.47
CA LEU A 39 11.38 -13.38 -5.58
C LEU A 39 12.63 -13.69 -6.36
N HIS A 40 12.88 -14.96 -6.55
CA HIS A 40 14.02 -15.48 -7.32
C HIS A 40 13.58 -16.62 -8.26
N GLY A 41 14.40 -16.90 -9.27
CA GLY A 41 14.22 -18.05 -10.16
C GLY A 41 12.84 -18.07 -10.85
N GLU A 42 12.17 -19.20 -10.75
CA GLU A 42 10.88 -19.43 -11.41
C GLU A 42 9.77 -18.51 -10.90
N GLN A 43 9.74 -18.20 -9.61
CA GLN A 43 8.75 -17.28 -9.05
C GLN A 43 8.91 -15.87 -9.63
N ARG A 44 10.14 -15.41 -9.77
CA ARG A 44 10.41 -14.10 -10.37
C ARG A 44 10.03 -14.07 -11.85
N ARG A 45 10.32 -15.14 -12.59
CA ARG A 45 9.89 -15.28 -14.00
C ARG A 45 8.37 -15.25 -14.11
N ALA A 46 7.67 -15.99 -13.26
CA ALA A 46 6.21 -16.02 -13.24
C ALA A 46 5.62 -14.62 -12.99
N ALA A 47 6.20 -13.86 -12.06
CA ALA A 47 5.80 -12.48 -11.81
C ALA A 47 6.07 -11.56 -13.00
N GLN A 48 7.23 -11.69 -13.64
CA GLN A 48 7.58 -10.92 -14.84
C GLN A 48 6.65 -11.22 -16.01
N ASP A 49 6.34 -12.49 -16.23
CA ASP A 49 5.43 -12.94 -17.29
C ASP A 49 4.01 -12.43 -17.04
N ALA A 50 3.53 -12.52 -15.81
CA ALA A 50 2.22 -12.00 -15.43
C ALA A 50 2.15 -10.47 -15.62
N PHE A 51 3.17 -9.73 -15.21
CA PHE A 51 3.25 -8.29 -15.43
C PHE A 51 3.19 -7.94 -16.93
N ARG A 52 3.91 -8.70 -17.75
CA ARG A 52 3.91 -8.53 -19.21
C ARG A 52 2.53 -8.80 -19.81
N GLU A 53 1.86 -9.86 -19.39
CA GLU A 53 0.49 -10.18 -19.82
C GLU A 53 -0.49 -9.05 -19.48
N GLY A 54 -0.35 -8.45 -18.31
CA GLY A 54 -1.19 -7.34 -17.87
C GLY A 54 -1.08 -6.10 -18.75
N LYS A 55 0.03 -5.94 -19.49
CA LYS A 55 0.25 -4.81 -20.42
C LYS A 55 -0.46 -4.99 -21.76
N ASP A 56 -0.96 -6.18 -22.05
CA ASP A 56 -1.67 -6.41 -23.31
C ASP A 56 -2.96 -5.59 -23.37
N SER A 57 -3.27 -5.08 -24.57
CA SER A 57 -4.49 -4.29 -24.80
C SER A 57 -5.77 -5.11 -24.55
N ASP A 58 -5.69 -6.43 -24.70
CA ASP A 58 -6.78 -7.39 -24.54
C ASP A 58 -6.86 -7.96 -23.11
N PHE A 59 -6.09 -7.42 -22.18
CA PHE A 59 -6.05 -7.95 -20.82
C PHE A 59 -7.45 -7.95 -20.19
N PRO A 60 -7.97 -9.13 -19.78
CA PRO A 60 -9.34 -9.27 -19.30
C PRO A 60 -9.43 -8.91 -17.81
N LEU A 61 -9.31 -7.62 -17.48
CA LEU A 61 -9.26 -7.13 -16.10
C LEU A 61 -10.43 -7.63 -15.28
N GLU A 62 -11.65 -7.50 -15.78
CA GLU A 62 -12.86 -7.87 -15.03
C GLU A 62 -12.88 -9.36 -14.68
N ASP A 63 -12.53 -10.22 -15.64
CA ASP A 63 -12.46 -11.68 -15.42
C ASP A 63 -11.38 -12.03 -14.40
N VAL A 64 -10.23 -11.37 -14.45
CA VAL A 64 -9.14 -11.58 -13.49
C VAL A 64 -9.59 -11.20 -12.09
N LEU A 65 -10.28 -10.07 -11.93
CA LEU A 65 -10.79 -9.63 -10.63
C LEU A 65 -11.86 -10.57 -10.07
N VAL A 66 -12.72 -11.14 -10.92
CA VAL A 66 -13.67 -12.19 -10.50
C VAL A 66 -12.92 -13.41 -9.95
N ARG A 67 -11.89 -13.85 -10.63
CA ARG A 67 -11.06 -14.98 -10.16
C ARG A 67 -10.36 -14.68 -8.84
N VAL A 68 -9.89 -13.45 -8.65
CA VAL A 68 -9.31 -13.02 -7.37
C VAL A 68 -10.34 -13.12 -6.24
N LYS A 69 -11.57 -12.68 -6.47
CA LYS A 69 -12.64 -12.83 -5.47
C LYS A 69 -12.94 -14.28 -5.14
N ILE A 70 -12.97 -15.15 -6.15
CA ILE A 70 -13.19 -16.58 -5.95
C ILE A 70 -12.03 -17.22 -5.17
N SER A 71 -10.78 -16.96 -5.58
CA SER A 71 -9.59 -17.55 -4.97
C SER A 71 -9.39 -17.13 -3.52
N THR A 72 -9.88 -15.94 -3.15
CA THR A 72 -9.83 -15.43 -1.77
C THR A 72 -11.08 -15.76 -0.96
N ALA A 73 -12.06 -16.44 -1.55
CA ALA A 73 -13.37 -16.69 -0.96
C ALA A 73 -14.07 -15.39 -0.48
N GLY A 74 -13.82 -14.29 -1.20
CA GLY A 74 -14.38 -12.98 -0.89
C GLY A 74 -13.90 -12.37 0.43
N ARG A 75 -12.80 -12.86 1.00
CA ARG A 75 -12.27 -12.36 2.26
C ARG A 75 -11.79 -10.92 2.10
N PHE A 76 -12.43 -10.03 2.83
CA PHE A 76 -12.20 -8.59 2.75
C PHE A 76 -10.73 -8.21 2.94
N ASP A 77 -10.06 -8.80 3.91
CA ASP A 77 -8.67 -8.45 4.24
C ASP A 77 -7.71 -8.78 3.08
N LEU A 78 -7.94 -9.90 2.39
CA LEU A 78 -7.14 -10.29 1.23
C LEU A 78 -7.44 -9.41 0.02
N LEU A 79 -8.71 -9.07 -0.21
CA LEU A 79 -9.10 -8.14 -1.28
C LEU A 79 -8.56 -6.74 -1.03
N GLN A 80 -8.59 -6.28 0.22
CA GLN A 80 -8.00 -5.03 0.64
C GLN A 80 -6.48 -5.01 0.42
N PHE A 81 -5.79 -6.09 0.80
CA PHE A 81 -4.36 -6.23 0.54
C PHE A 81 -4.04 -6.16 -0.96
N PHE A 82 -4.82 -6.85 -1.78
CA PHE A 82 -4.66 -6.82 -3.24
C PHE A 82 -4.80 -5.40 -3.79
N LEU A 83 -5.83 -4.68 -3.38
CA LEU A 83 -6.07 -3.30 -3.82
C LEU A 83 -4.96 -2.36 -3.36
N GLU A 84 -4.55 -2.44 -2.11
CA GLU A 84 -3.49 -1.61 -1.54
C GLU A 84 -2.13 -1.88 -2.19
N LEU A 85 -1.87 -3.12 -2.60
CA LEU A 85 -0.68 -3.47 -3.35
C LEU A 85 -0.64 -2.76 -4.70
N GLN A 86 -1.77 -2.67 -5.41
CA GLN A 86 -1.89 -1.93 -6.66
C GLN A 86 -1.68 -0.43 -6.46
N ILE A 87 -2.26 0.13 -5.42
CA ILE A 87 -2.08 1.53 -5.05
C ILE A 87 -0.60 1.84 -4.75
N SER A 88 0.05 0.99 -3.96
CA SER A 88 1.46 1.14 -3.60
C SER A 88 2.37 1.12 -4.83
N ALA A 89 2.12 0.21 -5.76
CA ALA A 89 2.86 0.11 -7.02
C ALA A 89 2.66 1.36 -7.89
N ALA A 90 1.45 1.86 -8.00
CA ALA A 90 1.14 3.08 -8.76
C ALA A 90 1.75 4.33 -8.14
N PHE A 91 1.94 4.35 -6.82
CA PHE A 91 2.48 5.49 -6.06
C PHE A 91 4.00 5.53 -5.98
N ALA A 92 4.69 4.58 -6.55
CA ALA A 92 6.12 4.38 -6.31
C ALA A 92 7.00 5.54 -6.83
N ASP A 93 6.54 6.34 -7.79
CA ASP A 93 7.20 7.58 -8.23
C ASP A 93 6.75 8.84 -7.48
N GLY A 94 5.90 8.69 -6.46
CA GLY A 94 5.41 9.78 -5.61
C GLY A 94 4.10 10.41 -6.06
N SER A 95 3.57 10.02 -7.21
CA SER A 95 2.29 10.55 -7.73
C SER A 95 1.54 9.51 -8.55
N ILE A 96 0.23 9.65 -8.61
CA ILE A 96 -0.63 8.81 -9.46
C ILE A 96 -1.12 9.62 -10.65
N HIS A 97 -0.84 9.14 -11.85
CA HIS A 97 -1.36 9.74 -13.08
C HIS A 97 -2.89 9.53 -13.15
N PRO A 98 -3.67 10.52 -13.68
CA PRO A 98 -5.13 10.38 -13.78
C PRO A 98 -5.62 9.11 -14.48
N SER A 99 -4.92 8.63 -15.49
CA SER A 99 -5.25 7.37 -16.18
C SER A 99 -5.06 6.15 -15.29
N GLU A 100 -4.03 6.13 -14.44
CA GLU A 100 -3.83 5.08 -13.43
C GLU A 100 -4.93 5.11 -12.38
N ARG A 101 -5.31 6.31 -11.93
CA ARG A 101 -6.41 6.49 -10.98
C ARG A 101 -7.72 5.92 -11.51
N ASN A 102 -8.03 6.14 -12.80
CA ASN A 102 -9.21 5.57 -13.44
C ASN A 102 -9.18 4.04 -13.44
N VAL A 103 -8.04 3.43 -13.71
CA VAL A 103 -7.89 1.96 -13.65
C VAL A 103 -8.04 1.47 -12.22
N LEU A 104 -7.48 2.17 -11.24
CA LEU A 104 -7.64 1.82 -9.82
C LEU A 104 -9.11 1.85 -9.39
N HIS A 105 -9.91 2.79 -9.90
CA HIS A 105 -11.36 2.81 -9.67
C HIS A 105 -12.06 1.58 -10.25
N LYS A 106 -11.67 1.13 -11.43
CA LYS A 106 -12.19 -0.10 -12.04
C LYS A 106 -11.82 -1.33 -11.20
N ILE A 107 -10.58 -1.40 -10.72
CA ILE A 107 -10.11 -2.48 -9.85
C ILE A 107 -10.90 -2.49 -8.55
N ALA A 108 -11.04 -1.37 -7.89
CA ALA A 108 -11.80 -1.25 -6.65
C ALA A 108 -13.24 -1.72 -6.82
N ARG A 109 -13.89 -1.26 -7.87
CA ARG A 109 -15.27 -1.68 -8.20
C ARG A 109 -15.36 -3.19 -8.44
N GLY A 110 -14.42 -3.75 -9.18
CA GLY A 110 -14.36 -5.19 -9.44
C GLY A 110 -14.11 -6.03 -8.20
N LEU A 111 -13.53 -5.45 -7.16
CA LEU A 111 -13.30 -6.09 -5.86
C LEU A 111 -14.36 -5.72 -4.80
N ASP A 112 -15.45 -5.09 -5.21
CA ASP A 112 -16.58 -4.67 -4.36
C ASP A 112 -16.24 -3.54 -3.36
N PHE A 113 -15.26 -2.70 -3.71
CA PHE A 113 -14.98 -1.46 -2.97
C PHE A 113 -15.68 -0.27 -3.62
N SER A 114 -16.18 0.63 -2.80
CA SER A 114 -16.78 1.88 -3.29
C SER A 114 -15.70 2.87 -3.74
N SER A 115 -16.12 3.86 -4.53
CA SER A 115 -15.25 4.97 -4.94
C SER A 115 -14.68 5.73 -3.75
N GLU A 116 -15.49 5.97 -2.70
CA GLU A 116 -15.05 6.59 -1.45
C GLU A 116 -13.99 5.75 -0.72
N GLN A 117 -14.19 4.44 -0.65
CA GLN A 117 -13.23 3.53 -0.02
C GLN A 117 -11.88 3.57 -0.75
N LEU A 118 -11.88 3.62 -2.08
CA LEU A 118 -10.65 3.76 -2.85
C LEU A 118 -9.98 5.11 -2.58
N GLU A 119 -10.72 6.23 -2.69
CA GLU A 119 -10.16 7.56 -2.49
C GLU A 119 -9.56 7.74 -1.09
N ARG A 120 -10.17 7.15 -0.09
CA ARG A 120 -9.66 7.14 1.28
C ARG A 120 -8.32 6.39 1.37
N ARG A 121 -8.20 5.24 0.70
CA ARG A 121 -6.95 4.48 0.64
C ARG A 121 -5.86 5.19 -0.15
N LEU A 122 -6.22 5.91 -1.19
CA LEU A 122 -5.28 6.77 -1.92
C LEU A 122 -4.70 7.86 -1.02
N GLN A 123 -5.55 8.52 -0.22
CA GLN A 123 -5.11 9.52 0.74
C GLN A 123 -4.20 8.93 1.83
N MET A 124 -4.54 7.75 2.33
CA MET A 124 -3.72 7.03 3.31
C MET A 124 -2.35 6.67 2.74
N GLN A 125 -2.30 6.19 1.51
CA GLN A 125 -1.04 5.84 0.84
C GLN A 125 -0.19 7.08 0.54
N GLU A 126 -0.79 8.16 0.11
CA GLU A 126 -0.11 9.43 -0.10
C GLU A 126 0.51 9.95 1.20
N ALA A 127 -0.24 9.89 2.29
CA ALA A 127 0.26 10.26 3.62
C ALA A 127 1.41 9.35 4.07
N ALA A 128 1.31 8.04 3.83
CA ALA A 128 2.37 7.09 4.14
C ALA A 128 3.65 7.36 3.33
N PHE A 129 3.51 7.69 2.06
CA PHE A 129 4.64 8.06 1.21
C PHE A 129 5.34 9.32 1.71
N ARG A 130 4.59 10.37 2.05
CA ARG A 130 5.16 11.60 2.63
C ARG A 130 5.84 11.34 3.97
N PHE A 131 5.19 10.54 4.82
CA PHE A 131 5.71 10.19 6.14
C PHE A 131 7.07 9.48 6.06
N GLN A 132 7.22 8.56 5.11
CA GLN A 132 8.49 7.85 4.89
C GLN A 132 9.55 8.75 4.27
N SER A 133 9.20 9.59 3.30
CA SER A 133 10.16 10.46 2.59
C SER A 133 10.70 11.58 3.45
N GLN A 134 9.96 12.01 4.48
CA GLN A 134 10.36 13.06 5.42
C GLN A 134 11.13 12.53 6.64
N GLY A 135 11.58 11.29 6.61
CA GLY A 135 12.31 10.67 7.71
C GLY A 135 11.41 10.24 8.85
N GLY A 136 10.30 9.56 8.52
CA GLY A 136 9.42 8.96 9.51
C GLY A 136 10.21 8.14 10.51
N PHE A 137 10.11 8.53 11.72
CA PHE A 137 10.65 7.99 12.96
C PHE A 137 11.64 6.82 12.82
N HIS A 138 12.84 7.11 12.31
CA HIS A 138 14.01 6.32 12.63
C HIS A 138 14.61 6.90 13.91
N GLY A 139 14.39 6.19 14.98
CA GLY A 139 14.96 6.48 16.26
C GLY A 139 16.48 6.62 16.15
N GLN A 140 16.97 7.71 16.69
CA GLN A 140 18.31 7.85 17.23
C GLN A 140 19.48 7.89 16.26
N HIS A 141 19.78 9.08 15.73
CA HIS A 141 21.17 9.51 15.73
C HIS A 141 21.27 11.01 16.05
N GLN A 142 21.95 11.27 17.12
CA GLN A 142 22.34 12.53 17.68
C GLN A 142 23.22 13.30 16.68
N GLY A 143 22.74 14.43 16.22
CA GLY A 143 23.50 15.34 15.38
C GLY A 143 22.94 16.75 15.55
N GLN A 144 23.58 17.51 16.42
CA GLN A 144 23.29 18.89 16.74
C GLN A 144 23.52 19.79 15.54
N SER A 145 22.47 20.42 14.99
CA SER A 145 22.65 21.68 14.28
C SER A 145 21.37 22.53 14.28
N SER A 146 21.57 23.77 14.61
CA SER A 146 20.65 24.88 14.77
C SER A 146 19.77 25.15 13.53
N GLY A 147 18.44 25.18 13.71
CA GLY A 147 17.49 25.57 12.67
C GLY A 147 16.03 25.46 13.16
N GLY A 148 15.63 26.27 14.12
CA GLY A 148 14.43 26.05 14.92
C GLY A 148 13.06 26.33 14.28
N SER A 149 12.95 26.71 13.00
CA SER A 149 11.64 27.05 12.40
C SER A 149 11.17 26.02 11.37
N TRP A 150 12.06 25.41 10.63
CA TRP A 150 11.74 24.39 9.63
C TRP A 150 11.42 23.02 10.25
N GLN A 151 11.99 22.72 11.42
CA GLN A 151 11.72 21.45 12.13
C GLN A 151 10.31 21.41 12.75
N GLN A 152 9.76 22.54 13.16
CA GLN A 152 8.41 22.58 13.75
C GLN A 152 7.31 22.38 12.71
N ALA A 153 7.44 22.98 11.54
CA ALA A 153 6.50 22.76 10.43
C ALA A 153 6.56 21.30 9.96
N SER A 154 7.76 20.73 9.84
CA SER A 154 7.99 19.32 9.48
C SER A 154 7.34 18.35 10.49
N GLN A 155 7.42 18.64 11.79
CA GLN A 155 6.82 17.80 12.83
C GLN A 155 5.29 17.85 12.82
N ALA A 156 4.71 19.03 12.60
CA ALA A 156 3.27 19.20 12.48
C ALA A 156 2.72 18.46 11.24
N ASP A 157 3.46 18.53 10.12
CA ASP A 157 3.10 17.83 8.89
C ASP A 157 3.21 16.31 9.07
N GLN A 158 4.25 15.82 9.72
CA GLN A 158 4.41 14.40 10.05
C GLN A 158 3.26 13.89 10.93
N LEU A 159 2.87 14.69 11.92
CA LEU A 159 1.74 14.35 12.79
C LEU A 159 0.42 14.28 12.01
N ALA A 160 0.18 15.24 11.13
CA ALA A 160 -0.99 15.25 10.26
C ALA A 160 -1.04 14.02 9.35
N ASP A 161 0.09 13.64 8.76
CA ASP A 161 0.20 12.42 7.94
C ASP A 161 -0.02 11.15 8.76
N ALA A 162 0.47 11.10 10.00
CA ALA A 162 0.24 9.97 10.90
C ALA A 162 -1.26 9.75 11.17
N TYR A 163 -2.02 10.82 11.40
CA TYR A 163 -3.48 10.73 11.54
C TYR A 163 -4.16 10.22 10.28
N LYS A 164 -3.72 10.68 9.10
CA LYS A 164 -4.24 10.18 7.81
C LYS A 164 -3.94 8.71 7.58
N ILE A 165 -2.75 8.24 7.95
CA ILE A 165 -2.37 6.82 7.86
C ILE A 165 -3.32 5.95 8.69
N LEU A 166 -3.73 6.42 9.87
CA LEU A 166 -4.70 5.71 10.71
C LEU A 166 -6.16 5.94 10.31
N ASP A 167 -6.41 6.77 9.31
CA ASP A 167 -7.75 7.13 8.82
C ASP A 167 -8.63 7.72 9.93
N VAL A 168 -8.07 8.63 10.71
CA VAL A 168 -8.77 9.36 11.75
C VAL A 168 -8.55 10.87 11.61
N SER A 169 -9.46 11.66 12.18
CA SER A 169 -9.33 13.12 12.23
C SER A 169 -8.16 13.53 13.14
N SER A 170 -7.51 14.64 12.80
CA SER A 170 -6.40 15.19 13.60
C SER A 170 -6.80 15.65 15.00
N ASP A 171 -8.10 15.85 15.24
CA ASP A 171 -8.67 16.18 16.54
C ASP A 171 -9.25 14.97 17.31
N ALA A 172 -9.04 13.75 16.77
CA ALA A 172 -9.50 12.52 17.40
C ALA A 172 -8.90 12.33 18.80
N ASP A 173 -9.73 11.85 19.74
CA ASP A 173 -9.27 11.53 21.09
C ASP A 173 -8.43 10.24 21.11
N SER A 174 -7.77 9.98 22.23
CA SER A 174 -6.91 8.81 22.40
C SER A 174 -7.65 7.48 22.20
N LYS A 175 -8.91 7.42 22.61
CA LYS A 175 -9.75 6.23 22.48
C LYS A 175 -10.05 5.92 21.01
N THR A 176 -10.37 6.95 20.23
CA THR A 176 -10.63 6.84 18.79
C THR A 176 -9.37 6.41 18.05
N VAL A 177 -8.21 7.01 18.36
CA VAL A 177 -6.92 6.67 17.75
C VAL A 177 -6.55 5.21 18.06
N LYS A 178 -6.67 4.77 19.30
CA LYS A 178 -6.40 3.39 19.71
C LYS A 178 -7.31 2.39 18.98
N ARG A 179 -8.59 2.71 18.85
CA ARG A 179 -9.56 1.87 18.14
C ARG A 179 -9.17 1.72 16.65
N ALA A 180 -8.84 2.83 16.00
CA ALA A 180 -8.39 2.84 14.60
C ALA A 180 -7.12 2.01 14.42
N TYR A 181 -6.13 2.19 15.28
CA TYR A 181 -4.89 1.42 15.28
C TYR A 181 -5.14 -0.08 15.40
N ARG A 182 -5.95 -0.50 16.37
CA ARG A 182 -6.28 -1.92 16.59
C ARG A 182 -7.00 -2.53 15.38
N LYS A 183 -7.93 -1.78 14.78
CA LYS A 183 -8.64 -2.21 13.58
C LYS A 183 -7.67 -2.44 12.43
N LEU A 184 -6.81 -1.47 12.15
CA LEU A 184 -5.83 -1.56 11.06
C LEU A 184 -4.81 -2.69 11.29
N MET A 185 -4.31 -2.85 12.50
CA MET A 185 -3.41 -3.95 12.83
C MET A 185 -4.09 -5.30 12.70
N ASN A 186 -5.37 -5.38 13.03
CA ASN A 186 -6.14 -6.61 12.86
C ASN A 186 -6.35 -6.96 11.38
N GLU A 187 -6.52 -5.97 10.52
CA GLU A 187 -6.72 -6.16 9.08
C GLU A 187 -5.40 -6.41 8.32
N HIS A 188 -4.28 -5.86 8.77
CA HIS A 188 -3.01 -5.84 8.03
C HIS A 188 -1.90 -6.69 8.64
N HIS A 189 -2.12 -7.31 9.78
CA HIS A 189 -1.09 -8.11 10.44
C HIS A 189 -0.68 -9.31 9.57
N PRO A 190 0.65 -9.51 9.33
CA PRO A 190 1.12 -10.56 8.43
C PRO A 190 0.61 -11.95 8.82
N ASP A 191 0.65 -12.32 10.08
CA ASP A 191 0.23 -13.65 10.55
C ASP A 191 -1.26 -13.90 10.29
N LYS A 192 -2.08 -12.87 10.44
CA LYS A 192 -3.53 -12.95 10.17
C LYS A 192 -3.83 -13.11 8.68
N LEU A 193 -3.12 -12.37 7.84
CA LEU A 193 -3.25 -12.48 6.39
C LEU A 193 -2.75 -13.83 5.90
N MET A 194 -1.64 -14.33 6.44
CA MET A 194 -1.11 -15.66 6.13
C MET A 194 -2.10 -16.77 6.51
N ALA A 195 -2.71 -16.67 7.67
CA ALA A 195 -3.74 -17.61 8.12
C ALA A 195 -4.97 -17.63 7.20
N LYS A 196 -5.25 -16.53 6.51
CA LYS A 196 -6.36 -16.40 5.55
C LYS A 196 -6.00 -16.81 4.13
N GLY A 197 -4.74 -17.12 3.85
CA GLY A 197 -4.28 -17.59 2.56
C GLY A 197 -3.45 -16.63 1.73
N LEU A 198 -2.92 -15.56 2.34
CA LEU A 198 -1.96 -14.70 1.65
C LEU A 198 -0.74 -15.52 1.20
N PRO A 199 -0.27 -15.35 -0.05
CA PRO A 199 0.96 -16.02 -0.48
C PRO A 199 2.14 -15.70 0.43
N PRO A 200 2.96 -16.71 0.83
CA PRO A 200 4.12 -16.47 1.70
C PRO A 200 5.09 -15.42 1.17
N GLU A 201 5.23 -15.31 -0.14
CA GLU A 201 6.09 -14.35 -0.83
C GLU A 201 5.67 -12.89 -0.55
N MET A 202 4.42 -12.66 -0.20
CA MET A 202 3.87 -11.33 0.10
C MET A 202 3.98 -10.93 1.57
N MET A 203 4.51 -11.81 2.42
CA MET A 203 4.63 -11.56 3.86
C MET A 203 5.44 -10.31 4.19
N ASN A 204 6.53 -10.05 3.47
CA ASN A 204 7.37 -8.88 3.69
C ASN A 204 6.63 -7.57 3.41
N VAL A 205 5.82 -7.54 2.37
CA VAL A 205 4.98 -6.38 2.05
C VAL A 205 3.95 -6.13 3.15
N ALA A 206 3.32 -7.19 3.67
CA ALA A 206 2.40 -7.10 4.79
C ALA A 206 3.09 -6.59 6.07
N LYS A 207 4.31 -7.05 6.35
CA LYS A 207 5.12 -6.55 7.47
C LYS A 207 5.42 -5.06 7.35
N GLU A 208 5.80 -4.60 6.17
CA GLU A 208 6.07 -3.18 5.92
C GLU A 208 4.83 -2.34 6.17
N LYS A 209 3.67 -2.79 5.71
CA LYS A 209 2.39 -2.10 5.95
C LYS A 209 2.05 -2.02 7.44
N SER A 210 2.20 -3.11 8.17
CA SER A 210 2.03 -3.14 9.63
C SER A 210 2.97 -2.17 10.32
N GLN A 211 4.23 -2.11 9.88
CA GLN A 211 5.23 -1.22 10.44
C GLN A 211 4.89 0.25 10.19
N GLU A 212 4.37 0.60 9.02
CA GLU A 212 3.85 1.94 8.74
C GLU A 212 2.76 2.35 9.72
N ILE A 213 1.80 1.47 9.94
CA ILE A 213 0.67 1.70 10.88
C ILE A 213 1.21 1.89 12.30
N GLN A 214 2.15 1.03 12.71
CA GLN A 214 2.78 1.11 14.03
C GLN A 214 3.54 2.43 14.22
N ASN A 215 4.32 2.84 13.23
CA ASN A 215 5.11 4.07 13.29
C ASN A 215 4.21 5.31 13.38
N ALA A 216 3.11 5.34 12.63
CA ALA A 216 2.13 6.42 12.69
C ALA A 216 1.49 6.51 14.09
N TYR A 217 1.08 5.38 14.64
CA TYR A 217 0.50 5.31 15.98
C TYR A 217 1.50 5.76 17.06
N ASP A 218 2.75 5.30 16.98
CA ASP A 218 3.79 5.62 17.95
C ASP A 218 4.07 7.13 17.96
N LEU A 219 4.10 7.78 16.80
CA LEU A 219 4.29 9.23 16.72
C LEU A 219 3.14 9.97 17.40
N ILE A 220 1.90 9.61 17.11
CA ILE A 220 0.71 10.25 17.72
C ILE A 220 0.75 10.07 19.24
N LYS A 221 1.01 8.85 19.69
CA LYS A 221 1.13 8.52 21.11
C LYS A 221 2.18 9.35 21.82
N LYS A 222 3.36 9.49 21.21
CA LYS A 222 4.46 10.27 21.73
C LYS A 222 4.11 11.77 21.82
N VAL A 223 3.57 12.35 20.76
CA VAL A 223 3.26 13.78 20.69
C VAL A 223 2.08 14.16 21.60
N LYS A 224 1.06 13.31 21.65
CA LYS A 224 -0.15 13.55 22.47
C LYS A 224 -0.03 13.03 23.90
N GLY A 225 1.01 12.28 24.23
CA GLY A 225 1.31 11.85 25.61
C GLY A 225 0.31 10.85 26.20
N PHE A 226 -0.42 10.08 25.39
CA PHE A 226 -1.30 9.05 25.94
C PHE A 226 -0.61 7.65 25.99
N LYS A 227 -1.07 6.83 26.94
CA LYS A 227 -0.51 5.50 27.20
C LYS A 227 -1.27 4.38 26.47
#